data_36188a90a65987a0c7cb78f2463f9ac4
#
_entry.id   36188a90a65987a0c7cb78f2463f9ac4
#
_cell.length_a   1.000
_cell.length_b   1.000
_cell.length_c   1.000
_cell.angle_alpha   90.00
_cell.angle_beta   90.00
_cell.angle_gamma   90.00
#
_symmetry.space_group_name_H-M   'P 1'
#
loop_
_entity.id
_entity.type
_entity.pdbx_description
1 polymer ?
#
loop_
_entity_poly.entity_id
_entity_poly.type
_entity_poly.pdbx_seq_one_letter_code
_entity_poly.pdbx_strand_id
1 'polypeptide(L)'
;GFYARQIPVAATVKLPAGWQFASALRGAQRAGDTVRFAPVPLETLVDSPLFAGPHYRRVELVPSAKGPVRLNIFADSPLELLATDEQLDKHRRVVGEAVELFGSRHFREYDFLLAISDHFTGIGLEHHESSENGVGLGYFTDWDSNGNGRDLLAHEMTHSWNGKFRRPADLWTPSYEVPMGPSLLWVYEGMTEYLGVVLTSRSGLWSPELTRDILARYAANYELGRAGRKWRNLQDTTQQPIVNYRGRQSYDSWQRSKDYYTEGIFVWLDVDTKIRELTRGKRSLDDFARAFYGVEDGRIEPLTYTFEDVVAALNAVAPYDWASMLRARLEGHGPGAPLDGLARGGWRLAFRDEPSPSVKEADSADNTRNFLYSLGVMLGKDGKVGEVFWDSVAFKAGLAPGTTVVAVNGKAYTHGRLQDALKAAKADPKLPTELLIRSADSFSTVSLDYHDGLRYPHLERIEKTPDLLSSILQPRLRQPTVKK
;
A
#
# COMPACT_ATOMS: atom_id res chain seq x y z
N GLY A 1 -22.95 1.73 -28.79
CA GLY A 1 -21.55 1.96 -28.44
C GLY A 1 -20.65 0.91 -29.09
N PHE A 2 -19.38 1.25 -29.27
CA PHE A 2 -18.40 0.33 -29.83
C PHE A 2 -17.60 -0.28 -28.70
N TYR A 3 -17.28 -1.56 -28.77
CA TYR A 3 -16.39 -2.22 -27.82
C TYR A 3 -14.98 -1.61 -27.92
N ALA A 4 -14.44 -1.09 -26.82
CA ALA A 4 -13.12 -0.46 -26.77
C ALA A 4 -12.00 -1.38 -27.30
N ARG A 5 -12.13 -2.69 -27.08
CA ARG A 5 -11.20 -3.73 -27.56
C ARG A 5 -11.20 -3.92 -29.07
N GLN A 6 -12.21 -3.43 -29.78
CA GLN A 6 -12.37 -3.58 -31.25
C GLN A 6 -12.03 -2.30 -32.02
N ILE A 7 -11.70 -1.21 -31.35
CA ILE A 7 -11.36 0.07 -31.98
C ILE A 7 -9.84 0.11 -32.19
N PRO A 8 -9.32 -0.03 -33.43
CA PRO A 8 -7.89 0.07 -33.68
C PRO A 8 -7.43 1.54 -33.61
N VAL A 9 -6.33 1.79 -32.92
CA VAL A 9 -5.71 3.12 -32.77
C VAL A 9 -4.24 3.05 -33.11
N ALA A 10 -3.78 3.94 -33.97
CA ALA A 10 -2.37 4.16 -34.27
C ALA A 10 -1.86 5.40 -33.54
N ALA A 11 -1.07 5.21 -32.49
CA ALA A 11 -0.55 6.32 -31.70
C ALA A 11 0.72 6.92 -32.32
N THR A 12 0.84 8.24 -32.24
CA THR A 12 2.08 8.97 -32.60
C THR A 12 2.34 10.00 -31.53
N VAL A 13 3.59 10.08 -31.07
CA VAL A 13 4.05 11.05 -30.08
C VAL A 13 5.18 11.88 -30.66
N LYS A 14 5.15 13.18 -30.45
CA LYS A 14 6.25 14.09 -30.74
C LYS A 14 6.96 14.47 -29.45
N LEU A 15 8.26 14.19 -29.36
CA LEU A 15 9.06 14.41 -28.17
C LEU A 15 9.95 15.65 -28.32
N PRO A 16 10.21 16.41 -27.25
CA PRO A 16 11.25 17.43 -27.24
C PRO A 16 12.62 16.85 -27.63
N ALA A 17 13.49 17.70 -28.16
CA ALA A 17 14.84 17.30 -28.52
C ALA A 17 15.60 16.72 -27.30
N GLY A 18 16.27 15.58 -27.49
CA GLY A 18 17.04 14.91 -26.43
C GLY A 18 16.22 14.06 -25.46
N TRP A 19 14.88 14.16 -25.48
CA TRP A 19 14.06 13.35 -24.59
C TRP A 19 14.05 11.89 -24.99
N GLN A 20 14.09 11.03 -23.98
CA GLN A 20 13.84 9.60 -24.08
C GLN A 20 12.42 9.27 -23.62
N PHE A 21 11.94 8.08 -23.95
CA PHE A 21 10.62 7.62 -23.53
C PHE A 21 10.63 6.12 -23.20
N ALA A 22 9.64 5.69 -22.44
CA ALA A 22 9.31 4.28 -22.22
C ALA A 22 7.79 4.10 -22.19
N SER A 23 7.32 2.96 -22.66
CA SER A 23 5.91 2.58 -22.69
C SER A 23 5.79 1.07 -22.90
N ALA A 24 4.66 0.48 -22.49
CA ALA A 24 4.28 -0.89 -22.86
C ALA A 24 3.84 -1.01 -24.34
N LEU A 25 3.58 0.09 -25.07
CA LEU A 25 3.29 0.06 -26.49
C LEU A 25 4.49 -0.48 -27.28
N ARG A 26 4.24 -1.47 -28.12
CA ARG A 26 5.28 -2.18 -28.88
C ARG A 26 5.40 -1.64 -30.31
N GLY A 27 6.47 -2.04 -30.99
CA GLY A 27 6.71 -1.68 -32.39
C GLY A 27 6.99 -0.21 -32.61
N ALA A 28 7.59 0.47 -31.62
CA ALA A 28 7.94 1.87 -31.73
C ALA A 28 8.98 2.13 -32.85
N GLN A 29 8.65 3.05 -33.76
CA GLN A 29 9.52 3.52 -34.83
C GLN A 29 9.78 5.01 -34.61
N ARG A 30 11.03 5.38 -34.32
CA ARG A 30 11.44 6.76 -34.11
C ARG A 30 12.07 7.36 -35.36
N ALA A 31 11.55 8.50 -35.78
CA ALA A 31 12.10 9.31 -36.86
C ALA A 31 12.26 10.77 -36.36
N GLY A 32 13.48 11.17 -36.03
CA GLY A 32 13.75 12.48 -35.42
C GLY A 32 13.10 12.60 -34.03
N ASP A 33 12.22 13.59 -33.88
CA ASP A 33 11.44 13.87 -32.66
C ASP A 33 10.12 13.08 -32.58
N THR A 34 9.77 12.37 -33.63
CA THR A 34 8.47 11.69 -33.75
C THR A 34 8.62 10.19 -33.56
N VAL A 35 7.79 9.63 -32.70
CA VAL A 35 7.68 8.19 -32.43
C VAL A 35 6.29 7.71 -32.86
N ARG A 36 6.24 6.69 -33.70
CA ARG A 36 5.01 6.00 -34.12
C ARG A 36 4.99 4.60 -33.56
N PHE A 37 3.83 4.19 -33.07
CA PHE A 37 3.62 2.84 -32.53
C PHE A 37 2.78 1.99 -33.51
N ALA A 38 2.91 0.68 -33.40
CA ALA A 38 2.03 -0.23 -34.11
C ALA A 38 0.55 -0.01 -33.66
N PRO A 39 -0.44 -0.17 -34.56
CA PRO A 39 -1.84 -0.09 -34.19
C PRO A 39 -2.19 -1.11 -33.09
N VAL A 40 -2.92 -0.66 -32.09
CA VAL A 40 -3.41 -1.47 -30.98
C VAL A 40 -4.90 -1.19 -30.71
N PRO A 41 -5.65 -2.08 -30.02
CA PRO A 41 -6.98 -1.75 -29.53
C PRO A 41 -6.95 -0.51 -28.62
N LEU A 42 -8.04 0.28 -28.62
CA LEU A 42 -8.17 1.45 -27.74
C LEU A 42 -7.97 1.09 -26.26
N GLU A 43 -8.49 -0.06 -25.82
CA GLU A 43 -8.27 -0.55 -24.45
C GLU A 43 -6.77 -0.73 -24.15
N THR A 44 -6.01 -1.34 -25.06
CA THR A 44 -4.56 -1.49 -24.92
C THR A 44 -3.83 -0.14 -24.93
N LEU A 45 -4.28 0.81 -25.78
CA LEU A 45 -3.67 2.15 -25.81
C LEU A 45 -3.80 2.86 -24.46
N VAL A 46 -5.01 2.89 -23.87
CA VAL A 46 -5.25 3.57 -22.58
C VAL A 46 -4.63 2.83 -21.40
N ASP A 47 -4.37 1.52 -21.56
CA ASP A 47 -3.65 0.68 -20.60
C ASP A 47 -2.12 0.68 -20.83
N SER A 48 -1.61 1.57 -21.66
CA SER A 48 -0.18 1.64 -22.00
C SER A 48 0.33 3.07 -21.91
N PRO A 49 0.53 3.59 -20.69
CA PRO A 49 1.05 4.94 -20.49
C PRO A 49 2.43 5.11 -21.09
N LEU A 50 2.81 6.37 -21.26
CA LEU A 50 4.12 6.75 -21.77
C LEU A 50 4.75 7.74 -20.79
N PHE A 51 5.94 7.38 -20.28
CA PHE A 51 6.81 8.31 -19.58
C PHE A 51 7.87 8.84 -20.54
N ALA A 52 8.20 10.14 -20.44
CA ALA A 52 9.22 10.76 -21.23
C ALA A 52 9.97 11.86 -20.46
N GLY A 53 11.27 11.99 -20.70
CA GLY A 53 12.09 13.00 -20.02
C GLY A 53 13.53 13.02 -20.52
N PRO A 54 14.30 14.08 -20.15
CA PRO A 54 15.71 14.19 -20.53
C PRO A 54 16.62 13.30 -19.69
N HIS A 55 16.27 13.00 -18.44
CA HIS A 55 17.05 12.15 -17.54
C HIS A 55 16.41 10.78 -17.44
N TYR A 56 17.02 9.80 -18.09
CA TYR A 56 16.47 8.46 -18.25
C TYR A 56 17.55 7.40 -18.09
N ARG A 57 17.20 6.34 -17.37
CA ARG A 57 17.99 5.10 -17.27
C ARG A 57 17.09 3.89 -17.41
N ARG A 58 17.43 2.96 -18.30
CA ARG A 58 16.78 1.66 -18.43
C ARG A 58 17.65 0.56 -17.83
N VAL A 59 17.03 -0.30 -17.05
CA VAL A 59 17.67 -1.47 -16.44
C VAL A 59 16.87 -2.72 -16.83
N GLU A 60 17.53 -3.71 -17.41
CA GLU A 60 16.93 -5.03 -17.61
C GLU A 60 16.96 -5.76 -16.26
N LEU A 61 15.78 -5.93 -15.63
CA LEU A 61 15.66 -6.67 -14.37
C LEU A 61 15.74 -8.17 -14.63
N VAL A 62 14.99 -8.65 -15.64
CA VAL A 62 14.99 -10.05 -16.07
C VAL A 62 15.15 -10.11 -17.58
N PRO A 63 16.34 -10.39 -18.09
CA PRO A 63 16.59 -10.62 -19.50
C PRO A 63 16.08 -12.03 -19.87
N SER A 64 14.82 -12.17 -20.25
CA SER A 64 14.22 -13.46 -20.62
C SER A 64 13.61 -13.37 -22.01
N ALA A 65 13.87 -14.36 -22.83
CA ALA A 65 13.18 -14.50 -24.11
C ALA A 65 11.66 -14.74 -23.98
N LYS A 66 11.22 -15.18 -22.79
CA LYS A 66 9.80 -15.44 -22.45
C LYS A 66 9.20 -14.34 -21.58
N GLY A 67 9.40 -13.09 -21.89
CA GLY A 67 8.87 -11.96 -21.14
C GLY A 67 9.96 -11.21 -20.36
N PRO A 68 10.74 -10.36 -21.03
CA PRO A 68 11.70 -9.49 -20.35
C PRO A 68 10.96 -8.50 -19.44
N VAL A 69 11.60 -8.20 -18.29
CA VAL A 69 11.08 -7.19 -17.35
C VAL A 69 12.12 -6.08 -17.22
N ARG A 70 11.66 -4.86 -17.37
CA ARG A 70 12.51 -3.66 -17.40
C ARG A 70 12.10 -2.67 -16.33
N LEU A 71 13.07 -1.97 -15.76
CA LEU A 71 12.87 -0.80 -14.93
C LEU A 71 13.31 0.43 -15.74
N ASN A 72 12.35 1.26 -16.09
CA ASN A 72 12.56 2.51 -16.82
C ASN A 72 12.49 3.67 -15.83
N ILE A 73 13.62 4.27 -15.50
CA ILE A 73 13.76 5.31 -14.49
C ILE A 73 13.81 6.66 -15.18
N PHE A 74 12.88 7.55 -14.84
CA PHE A 74 12.87 8.96 -15.19
C PHE A 74 13.07 9.78 -13.93
N ALA A 75 13.84 10.87 -13.99
CA ALA A 75 14.14 11.65 -12.80
C ALA A 75 14.27 13.15 -13.09
N ASP A 76 14.12 13.97 -12.06
CA ASP A 76 14.30 15.43 -12.14
C ASP A 76 15.78 15.81 -12.37
N SER A 77 16.71 14.93 -11.99
CA SER A 77 18.14 15.13 -12.19
C SER A 77 18.89 13.83 -12.49
N PRO A 78 20.09 13.89 -13.12
CA PRO A 78 20.92 12.70 -13.35
C PRO A 78 21.35 11.99 -12.06
N LEU A 79 21.43 12.71 -10.93
CA LEU A 79 21.83 12.14 -9.63
C LEU A 79 20.84 11.09 -9.16
N GLU A 80 19.55 11.33 -9.35
CA GLU A 80 18.47 10.43 -8.93
C GLU A 80 18.41 9.12 -9.75
N LEU A 81 19.15 9.04 -10.86
CA LEU A 81 19.29 7.80 -11.65
C LEU A 81 20.31 6.82 -11.06
N LEU A 82 21.03 7.20 -10.00
CA LEU A 82 22.13 6.41 -9.43
C LEU A 82 21.57 5.34 -8.49
N ALA A 83 21.43 4.15 -9.02
CA ALA A 83 21.07 2.95 -8.24
C ALA A 83 22.30 2.01 -8.17
N THR A 84 22.53 1.43 -7.00
CA THR A 84 23.57 0.39 -6.81
C THR A 84 23.11 -0.96 -7.35
N ASP A 85 24.05 -1.87 -7.62
CA ASP A 85 23.71 -3.22 -8.07
C ASP A 85 22.90 -3.99 -7.00
N GLU A 86 23.20 -3.79 -5.71
CA GLU A 86 22.43 -4.39 -4.61
C GLU A 86 20.97 -3.92 -4.61
N GLN A 87 20.73 -2.62 -4.78
CA GLN A 87 19.38 -2.07 -4.88
C GLN A 87 18.63 -2.64 -6.08
N LEU A 88 19.29 -2.73 -7.24
CA LEU A 88 18.72 -3.33 -8.45
C LEU A 88 18.47 -4.83 -8.29
N ASP A 89 19.32 -5.56 -7.55
CA ASP A 89 19.11 -6.97 -7.25
C ASP A 89 17.87 -7.21 -6.38
N LYS A 90 17.55 -6.31 -5.46
CA LYS A 90 16.30 -6.36 -4.70
C LYS A 90 15.08 -6.20 -5.62
N HIS A 91 15.14 -5.30 -6.61
CA HIS A 91 14.07 -5.16 -7.60
C HIS A 91 13.96 -6.39 -8.53
N ARG A 92 15.09 -7.00 -8.93
CA ARG A 92 15.08 -8.28 -9.67
C ARG A 92 14.39 -9.39 -8.85
N ARG A 93 14.63 -9.42 -7.54
CA ARG A 93 13.99 -10.39 -6.64
C ARG A 93 12.49 -10.18 -6.52
N VAL A 94 11.97 -8.93 -6.57
CA VAL A 94 10.51 -8.72 -6.63
C VAL A 94 9.90 -9.49 -7.79
N VAL A 95 10.47 -9.35 -8.98
CA VAL A 95 9.98 -10.04 -10.18
C VAL A 95 10.06 -11.57 -10.01
N GLY A 96 11.19 -12.06 -9.50
CA GLY A 96 11.41 -13.49 -9.27
C GLY A 96 10.42 -14.07 -8.25
N GLU A 97 10.24 -13.42 -7.12
CA GLU A 97 9.30 -13.84 -6.06
C GLU A 97 7.84 -13.80 -6.56
N ALA A 98 7.45 -12.80 -7.38
CA ALA A 98 6.12 -12.74 -7.97
C ALA A 98 5.88 -13.91 -8.93
N VAL A 99 6.82 -14.20 -9.84
CA VAL A 99 6.72 -15.34 -10.76
C VAL A 99 6.70 -16.68 -10.02
N GLU A 100 7.49 -16.81 -8.94
CA GLU A 100 7.47 -18.02 -8.09
C GLU A 100 6.14 -18.16 -7.36
N LEU A 101 5.59 -17.06 -6.84
CA LEU A 101 4.30 -17.03 -6.15
C LEU A 101 3.17 -17.50 -7.06
N PHE A 102 3.03 -16.88 -8.24
CA PHE A 102 1.91 -17.15 -9.15
C PHE A 102 2.12 -18.38 -10.04
N GLY A 103 3.36 -18.77 -10.32
CA GLY A 103 3.69 -19.91 -11.17
C GLY A 103 3.39 -19.70 -12.66
N SER A 104 3.08 -18.49 -13.09
CA SER A 104 2.70 -18.13 -14.46
C SER A 104 3.14 -16.71 -14.80
N ARG A 105 2.98 -16.33 -16.07
CA ARG A 105 3.13 -14.94 -16.52
C ARG A 105 1.99 -14.62 -17.50
N HIS A 106 1.32 -13.48 -17.27
CA HIS A 106 0.25 -12.98 -18.11
C HIS A 106 0.63 -11.70 -18.85
N PHE A 107 1.91 -11.54 -19.15
CA PHE A 107 2.48 -10.45 -19.93
C PHE A 107 3.52 -10.99 -20.91
N ARG A 108 3.60 -10.37 -22.09
CA ARG A 108 4.65 -10.66 -23.10
C ARG A 108 5.97 -10.04 -22.71
N GLU A 109 5.92 -8.84 -22.17
CA GLU A 109 7.00 -8.05 -21.60
C GLU A 109 6.40 -7.17 -20.51
N TYR A 110 7.21 -6.76 -19.52
CA TYR A 110 6.71 -5.86 -18.48
C TYR A 110 7.66 -4.68 -18.28
N ASP A 111 7.11 -3.48 -18.26
CA ASP A 111 7.84 -2.24 -18.09
C ASP A 111 7.39 -1.50 -16.83
N PHE A 112 8.21 -1.49 -15.78
CA PHE A 112 8.03 -0.52 -14.71
C PHE A 112 8.40 0.86 -15.24
N LEU A 113 7.48 1.82 -15.17
CA LEU A 113 7.72 3.22 -15.43
C LEU A 113 7.87 3.92 -14.07
N LEU A 114 9.10 4.26 -13.70
CA LEU A 114 9.43 4.85 -12.40
C LEU A 114 9.81 6.32 -12.59
N ALA A 115 9.05 7.24 -12.01
CA ALA A 115 9.40 8.64 -11.89
C ALA A 115 9.95 8.93 -10.50
N ILE A 116 11.13 9.53 -10.41
CA ILE A 116 11.73 10.03 -9.17
C ILE A 116 11.72 11.56 -9.26
N SER A 117 10.74 12.18 -8.59
CA SER A 117 10.42 13.61 -8.79
C SER A 117 9.71 14.19 -7.59
N ASP A 118 9.96 15.47 -7.30
CA ASP A 118 9.18 16.23 -6.32
C ASP A 118 7.84 16.72 -6.88
N HIS A 119 7.67 16.69 -8.21
CA HIS A 119 6.50 17.21 -8.90
C HIS A 119 5.59 16.12 -9.43
N PHE A 120 6.12 14.94 -9.71
CA PHE A 120 5.40 13.78 -10.22
C PHE A 120 5.63 12.58 -9.29
N THR A 121 5.00 12.62 -8.13
CA THR A 121 5.11 11.62 -7.06
C THR A 121 3.73 11.21 -6.54
N GLY A 122 3.68 10.17 -5.73
CA GLY A 122 2.46 9.72 -5.07
C GLY A 122 1.44 9.09 -6.04
N ILE A 123 1.92 8.53 -7.16
CA ILE A 123 1.13 7.73 -8.08
C ILE A 123 1.61 6.28 -8.05
N GLY A 124 0.67 5.35 -7.93
CA GLY A 124 0.76 3.97 -8.30
C GLY A 124 -0.43 3.70 -9.21
N LEU A 125 -0.19 3.13 -10.40
CA LEU A 125 -1.27 2.80 -11.31
C LEU A 125 -0.87 1.58 -12.14
N GLU A 126 -1.69 0.59 -12.00
CA GLU A 126 -1.49 -0.72 -12.60
C GLU A 126 -1.94 -0.77 -14.06
N HIS A 127 -1.15 -1.44 -14.87
CA HIS A 127 -1.43 -1.80 -16.24
C HIS A 127 -1.09 -3.27 -16.49
N HIS A 128 -1.62 -3.85 -17.55
CA HIS A 128 -1.43 -5.29 -17.78
C HIS A 128 0.04 -5.65 -18.01
N GLU A 129 0.76 -4.85 -18.83
CA GLU A 129 2.14 -5.10 -19.23
C GLU A 129 3.09 -3.97 -18.76
N SER A 130 2.64 -3.10 -17.85
CA SER A 130 3.45 -2.04 -17.22
C SER A 130 2.82 -1.57 -15.92
N SER A 131 3.54 -0.66 -15.23
CA SER A 131 2.98 0.13 -14.14
C SER A 131 3.56 1.53 -14.13
N GLU A 132 2.73 2.51 -13.72
CA GLU A 132 3.19 3.87 -13.40
C GLU A 132 3.54 3.93 -11.92
N ASN A 133 4.74 4.42 -11.60
CA ASN A 133 5.23 4.48 -10.23
C ASN A 133 5.89 5.84 -10.03
N GLY A 134 5.32 6.68 -9.17
CA GLY A 134 5.85 7.99 -8.83
C GLY A 134 6.33 8.04 -7.38
N VAL A 135 7.62 8.25 -7.19
CA VAL A 135 8.27 8.31 -5.86
C VAL A 135 9.03 9.64 -5.70
N GLY A 136 9.25 10.04 -4.45
CA GLY A 136 10.03 11.24 -4.12
C GLY A 136 11.52 11.10 -4.41
N LEU A 137 12.22 12.24 -4.40
CA LEU A 137 13.68 12.28 -4.51
C LEU A 137 14.32 11.42 -3.42
N GLY A 138 15.51 10.91 -3.69
CA GLY A 138 16.24 10.05 -2.75
C GLY A 138 15.86 8.57 -2.79
N TYR A 139 14.95 8.13 -3.66
CA TYR A 139 14.54 6.72 -3.72
C TYR A 139 15.70 5.73 -3.76
N PHE A 140 16.76 6.03 -4.53
CA PHE A 140 18.01 5.26 -4.56
C PHE A 140 19.11 5.92 -3.74
N THR A 141 19.22 7.24 -3.76
CA THR A 141 20.37 7.99 -3.23
C THR A 141 20.30 8.21 -1.73
N ASP A 142 19.11 8.14 -1.12
CA ASP A 142 18.89 8.17 0.33
C ASP A 142 18.09 6.94 0.76
N TRP A 143 18.69 5.77 0.53
CA TRP A 143 18.04 4.47 0.68
C TRP A 143 17.49 4.20 2.08
N ASP A 144 18.22 4.57 3.13
CA ASP A 144 17.85 4.21 4.50
C ASP A 144 16.71 5.08 5.06
N SER A 145 16.55 6.29 4.50
CA SER A 145 15.50 7.23 4.92
C SER A 145 14.20 7.14 4.09
N ASN A 146 14.18 6.33 3.03
CA ASN A 146 13.05 6.19 2.11
C ASN A 146 12.58 4.73 2.04
N GLY A 147 12.42 4.07 3.20
CA GLY A 147 12.06 2.67 3.27
C GLY A 147 10.57 2.39 3.09
N ASN A 148 9.71 3.21 3.67
CA ASN A 148 8.28 2.92 3.85
C ASN A 148 7.50 2.68 2.55
N GLY A 149 7.78 3.40 1.47
CA GLY A 149 7.04 3.31 0.21
C GLY A 149 7.63 2.35 -0.85
N ARG A 150 8.52 1.44 -0.48
CA ARG A 150 9.16 0.52 -1.43
C ARG A 150 8.32 -0.65 -1.88
N ASP A 151 7.16 -0.83 -1.30
CA ASP A 151 6.15 -1.83 -1.71
C ASP A 151 5.44 -1.46 -3.02
N LEU A 152 5.50 -0.20 -3.46
CA LEU A 152 4.79 0.30 -4.62
C LEU A 152 4.99 -0.57 -5.87
N LEU A 153 6.24 -0.85 -6.26
CA LEU A 153 6.51 -1.63 -7.47
C LEU A 153 6.02 -3.08 -7.36
N ALA A 154 6.08 -3.67 -6.16
CA ALA A 154 5.59 -5.01 -5.92
C ALA A 154 4.05 -5.07 -5.95
N HIS A 155 3.38 -4.04 -5.41
CA HIS A 155 1.94 -3.86 -5.48
C HIS A 155 1.48 -3.76 -6.94
N GLU A 156 2.02 -2.79 -7.68
CA GLU A 156 1.60 -2.53 -9.07
C GLU A 156 1.89 -3.72 -10.01
N MET A 157 3.01 -4.42 -9.81
CA MET A 157 3.30 -5.61 -10.61
C MET A 157 2.33 -6.76 -10.30
N THR A 158 1.90 -6.92 -9.06
CA THR A 158 0.94 -7.95 -8.66
C THR A 158 -0.37 -7.84 -9.43
N HIS A 159 -0.76 -6.63 -9.78
CA HIS A 159 -1.96 -6.37 -10.57
C HIS A 159 -1.93 -6.96 -11.98
N SER A 160 -0.76 -7.26 -12.55
CA SER A 160 -0.71 -7.99 -13.83
C SER A 160 -1.45 -9.33 -13.74
N TRP A 161 -1.42 -9.99 -12.57
CA TRP A 161 -2.19 -11.20 -12.26
C TRP A 161 -3.54 -10.90 -11.62
N ASN A 162 -3.54 -10.14 -10.50
CA ASN A 162 -4.75 -9.79 -9.74
C ASN A 162 -5.30 -8.45 -10.20
N GLY A 163 -6.24 -8.47 -11.12
CA GLY A 163 -6.91 -7.29 -11.62
C GLY A 163 -6.86 -7.14 -13.14
N LYS A 164 -5.73 -7.40 -13.77
CA LYS A 164 -5.61 -7.30 -15.25
C LYS A 164 -5.88 -8.64 -15.93
N PHE A 165 -5.25 -9.72 -15.52
CA PHE A 165 -5.57 -11.05 -15.99
C PHE A 165 -6.81 -11.63 -15.29
N ARG A 166 -6.75 -11.87 -13.97
CA ARG A 166 -7.94 -12.27 -13.20
C ARG A 166 -8.63 -11.00 -12.71
N ARG A 167 -9.80 -10.71 -13.28
CA ARG A 167 -10.51 -9.46 -13.08
C ARG A 167 -11.90 -9.68 -12.48
N PRO A 168 -12.32 -8.92 -11.46
CA PRO A 168 -13.71 -8.95 -11.00
C PRO A 168 -14.68 -8.77 -12.16
N ALA A 169 -15.71 -9.60 -12.23
CA ALA A 169 -16.65 -9.61 -13.35
C ALA A 169 -17.38 -8.26 -13.51
N ASP A 170 -17.68 -7.59 -12.41
CA ASP A 170 -18.36 -6.30 -12.39
C ASP A 170 -17.44 -5.11 -12.73
N LEU A 171 -16.10 -5.30 -12.67
CA LEU A 171 -15.12 -4.31 -13.13
C LEU A 171 -14.82 -4.41 -14.62
N TRP A 172 -15.19 -5.50 -15.28
CA TRP A 172 -14.88 -5.73 -16.69
C TRP A 172 -16.03 -5.33 -17.58
N THR A 173 -16.03 -4.10 -18.08
CA THR A 173 -17.06 -3.51 -18.91
C THR A 173 -16.69 -3.56 -20.40
N PRO A 174 -17.67 -3.55 -21.33
CA PRO A 174 -17.42 -3.59 -22.77
C PRO A 174 -16.87 -2.27 -23.34
N SER A 175 -17.13 -1.16 -22.67
CA SER A 175 -16.69 0.19 -23.08
C SER A 175 -16.58 1.11 -21.87
N TYR A 176 -15.94 2.28 -22.05
CA TYR A 176 -15.77 3.28 -21.00
C TYR A 176 -17.06 4.04 -20.63
N GLU A 177 -18.15 3.83 -21.37
CA GLU A 177 -19.47 4.41 -21.10
C GLU A 177 -20.28 3.57 -20.10
N VAL A 178 -19.88 2.33 -19.86
CA VAL A 178 -20.55 1.42 -18.91
C VAL A 178 -19.92 1.58 -17.52
N PRO A 179 -20.71 1.92 -16.50
CA PRO A 179 -20.20 2.00 -15.13
C PRO A 179 -19.61 0.66 -14.66
N MET A 180 -18.45 0.71 -14.01
CA MET A 180 -17.84 -0.45 -13.36
C MET A 180 -18.42 -0.65 -11.97
N GLY A 181 -18.63 -1.91 -11.58
CA GLY A 181 -19.03 -2.30 -10.23
C GLY A 181 -17.79 -2.60 -9.35
N PRO A 182 -17.69 -2.01 -8.15
CA PRO A 182 -16.48 -2.13 -7.31
C PRO A 182 -16.59 -3.20 -6.22
N SER A 183 -17.52 -4.15 -6.33
CA SER A 183 -17.88 -5.05 -5.21
C SER A 183 -16.74 -5.90 -4.67
N LEU A 184 -15.75 -6.21 -5.51
CA LEU A 184 -14.61 -7.06 -5.18
C LEU A 184 -13.27 -6.28 -5.10
N LEU A 185 -13.29 -4.97 -4.87
CA LEU A 185 -12.06 -4.19 -4.67
C LEU A 185 -11.25 -4.64 -3.45
N TRP A 186 -11.87 -5.27 -2.46
CA TRP A 186 -11.15 -5.90 -1.36
C TRP A 186 -10.34 -7.15 -1.78
N VAL A 187 -10.65 -7.77 -2.94
CA VAL A 187 -9.80 -8.78 -3.59
C VAL A 187 -8.81 -8.10 -4.52
N TYR A 188 -9.29 -7.23 -5.41
CA TYR A 188 -8.48 -6.56 -6.42
C TYR A 188 -7.34 -5.76 -5.76
N GLU A 189 -7.67 -4.92 -4.78
CA GLU A 189 -6.72 -4.05 -4.08
C GLU A 189 -6.24 -4.65 -2.76
N GLY A 190 -7.18 -5.12 -1.92
CA GLY A 190 -6.82 -5.59 -0.59
C GLY A 190 -5.90 -6.81 -0.58
N MET A 191 -6.09 -7.77 -1.51
CA MET A 191 -5.15 -8.87 -1.67
C MET A 191 -3.84 -8.40 -2.32
N THR A 192 -3.90 -7.48 -3.25
CA THR A 192 -2.69 -6.91 -3.87
C THR A 192 -1.83 -6.16 -2.84
N GLU A 193 -2.44 -5.39 -1.93
CA GLU A 193 -1.73 -4.81 -0.79
C GLU A 193 -1.06 -5.88 0.07
N TYR A 194 -1.78 -6.93 0.43
CA TYR A 194 -1.20 -8.04 1.20
C TYR A 194 -0.03 -8.70 0.46
N LEU A 195 -0.21 -9.04 -0.81
CA LEU A 195 0.84 -9.68 -1.62
C LEU A 195 2.00 -8.72 -1.90
N GLY A 196 1.74 -7.43 -2.07
CA GLY A 196 2.75 -6.37 -2.18
C GLY A 196 3.66 -6.35 -0.94
N VAL A 197 3.09 -6.32 0.26
CA VAL A 197 3.84 -6.43 1.52
C VAL A 197 4.69 -7.72 1.58
N VAL A 198 4.09 -8.85 1.23
CA VAL A 198 4.78 -10.16 1.24
C VAL A 198 5.95 -10.18 0.25
N LEU A 199 5.73 -9.75 -1.00
CA LEU A 199 6.76 -9.73 -2.05
C LEU A 199 7.89 -8.73 -1.73
N THR A 200 7.55 -7.57 -1.18
CA THR A 200 8.53 -6.56 -0.75
C THR A 200 9.44 -7.08 0.35
N SER A 201 8.88 -7.82 1.32
CA SER A 201 9.69 -8.47 2.35
C SER A 201 10.53 -9.61 1.77
N ARG A 202 9.94 -10.51 0.96
CA ARG A 202 10.63 -11.65 0.35
C ARG A 202 11.78 -11.22 -0.56
N SER A 203 11.65 -10.11 -1.27
CA SER A 203 12.70 -9.56 -2.14
C SER A 203 13.84 -8.89 -1.38
N GLY A 204 13.62 -8.52 -0.12
CA GLY A 204 14.55 -7.77 0.71
C GLY A 204 14.55 -6.25 0.42
N LEU A 205 13.53 -5.72 -0.26
CA LEU A 205 13.26 -4.28 -0.31
C LEU A 205 12.91 -3.75 1.08
N TRP A 206 12.13 -4.51 1.85
CA TRP A 206 11.97 -4.35 3.28
C TRP A 206 12.69 -5.46 4.03
N SER A 207 13.33 -5.10 5.16
CA SER A 207 13.75 -6.12 6.11
C SER A 207 12.53 -6.71 6.83
N PRO A 208 12.62 -7.92 7.40
CA PRO A 208 11.55 -8.47 8.23
C PRO A 208 11.16 -7.58 9.41
N GLU A 209 12.11 -6.84 9.98
CA GLU A 209 11.90 -5.87 11.05
C GLU A 209 11.07 -4.67 10.56
N LEU A 210 11.48 -4.04 9.45
CA LEU A 210 10.75 -2.93 8.86
C LEU A 210 9.33 -3.33 8.44
N THR A 211 9.18 -4.54 7.86
CA THR A 211 7.85 -5.07 7.52
C THR A 211 6.95 -5.18 8.75
N ARG A 212 7.48 -5.67 9.87
CA ARG A 212 6.72 -5.74 11.13
C ARG A 212 6.37 -4.36 11.69
N ASP A 213 7.29 -3.40 11.60
CA ASP A 213 7.03 -2.01 12.03
C ASP A 213 5.93 -1.34 11.20
N ILE A 214 5.93 -1.56 9.88
CA ILE A 214 4.89 -1.06 8.98
C ILE A 214 3.55 -1.73 9.29
N LEU A 215 3.51 -3.04 9.45
CA LEU A 215 2.31 -3.77 9.84
C LEU A 215 1.78 -3.32 11.21
N ALA A 216 2.67 -3.02 12.19
CA ALA A 216 2.27 -2.47 13.48
C ALA A 216 1.59 -1.12 13.34
N ARG A 217 2.15 -0.24 12.51
CA ARG A 217 1.58 1.09 12.22
C ARG A 217 0.21 0.96 11.55
N TYR A 218 0.07 0.10 10.55
CA TYR A 218 -1.22 -0.16 9.91
C TYR A 218 -2.23 -0.75 10.90
N ALA A 219 -1.84 -1.78 11.68
CA ALA A 219 -2.70 -2.37 12.69
C ALA A 219 -3.21 -1.33 13.70
N ALA A 220 -2.34 -0.46 14.21
CA ALA A 220 -2.73 0.58 15.16
C ALA A 220 -3.67 1.63 14.55
N ASN A 221 -3.44 2.03 13.29
CA ASN A 221 -4.31 2.97 12.59
C ASN A 221 -5.72 2.40 12.42
N TYR A 222 -5.84 1.11 12.11
CA TYR A 222 -7.13 0.47 11.90
C TYR A 222 -7.80 0.04 13.20
N GLU A 223 -7.03 -0.27 14.25
CA GLU A 223 -7.54 -0.60 15.58
C GLU A 223 -8.09 0.63 16.31
N LEU A 224 -7.33 1.73 16.33
CA LEU A 224 -7.66 2.92 17.11
C LEU A 224 -8.33 4.03 16.26
N GLY A 225 -7.98 4.11 14.99
CA GLY A 225 -8.33 5.21 14.11
C GLY A 225 -9.50 4.95 13.18
N ARG A 226 -10.38 4.00 13.44
CA ARG A 226 -11.54 3.71 12.58
C ARG A 226 -12.85 3.60 13.36
N ALA A 227 -13.17 4.64 14.14
CA ALA A 227 -14.43 4.76 14.85
C ALA A 227 -15.66 4.65 13.92
N GLY A 228 -15.51 5.06 12.66
CA GLY A 228 -16.53 4.97 11.62
C GLY A 228 -16.98 3.56 11.26
N ARG A 229 -16.24 2.52 11.67
CA ARG A 229 -16.66 1.12 11.49
C ARG A 229 -18.01 0.82 12.16
N LYS A 230 -18.41 1.63 13.14
CA LYS A 230 -19.73 1.53 13.79
C LYS A 230 -20.92 1.69 12.82
N TRP A 231 -20.74 2.42 11.73
CA TRP A 231 -21.81 2.70 10.77
C TRP A 231 -21.48 2.32 9.34
N ARG A 232 -20.21 2.26 8.97
CA ARG A 232 -19.72 1.95 7.62
C ARG A 232 -18.79 0.74 7.68
N ASN A 233 -19.23 -0.41 7.15
CA ASN A 233 -18.44 -1.63 7.09
C ASN A 233 -17.36 -1.58 5.99
N LEU A 234 -16.50 -2.60 5.91
CA LEU A 234 -15.41 -2.64 4.93
C LEU A 234 -15.94 -2.77 3.50
N GLN A 235 -16.97 -3.60 3.27
CA GLN A 235 -17.59 -3.78 1.95
C GLN A 235 -18.11 -2.44 1.39
N ASP A 236 -18.75 -1.61 2.22
CA ASP A 236 -19.22 -0.31 1.76
C ASP A 236 -18.11 0.64 1.33
N THR A 237 -16.89 0.51 1.90
CA THR A 237 -15.75 1.35 1.50
C THR A 237 -15.31 1.10 0.04
N THR A 238 -15.67 -0.04 -0.56
CA THR A 238 -15.41 -0.32 -1.98
C THR A 238 -16.16 0.65 -2.91
N GLN A 239 -17.23 1.30 -2.43
CA GLN A 239 -17.97 2.32 -3.18
C GLN A 239 -17.27 3.69 -3.21
N GLN A 240 -16.21 3.89 -2.40
CA GLN A 240 -15.54 5.18 -2.28
C GLN A 240 -15.04 5.76 -3.61
N PRO A 241 -14.50 4.99 -4.57
CA PRO A 241 -14.08 5.52 -5.87
C PRO A 241 -15.20 6.22 -6.65
N ILE A 242 -16.45 5.77 -6.50
CA ILE A 242 -17.62 6.35 -7.15
C ILE A 242 -18.01 7.67 -6.48
N VAL A 243 -17.91 7.74 -5.15
CA VAL A 243 -18.34 8.91 -4.37
C VAL A 243 -17.29 10.01 -4.38
N ASN A 244 -16.03 9.66 -4.08
CA ASN A 244 -14.94 10.63 -4.00
C ASN A 244 -13.57 9.93 -4.04
N TYR A 245 -13.01 9.75 -5.22
CA TYR A 245 -11.77 9.01 -5.41
C TYR A 245 -10.55 9.70 -4.80
N ARG A 246 -10.39 11.03 -4.99
CA ARG A 246 -9.19 11.78 -4.60
C ARG A 246 -9.43 12.90 -3.60
N GLY A 247 -10.67 13.13 -3.17
CA GLY A 247 -10.96 14.17 -2.21
C GLY A 247 -10.44 13.84 -0.82
N ARG A 248 -9.74 14.77 -0.18
CA ARG A 248 -9.45 14.66 1.26
C ARG A 248 -10.76 14.72 2.03
N GLN A 249 -10.95 13.78 2.92
CA GLN A 249 -12.06 13.78 3.86
C GLN A 249 -11.58 14.32 5.20
N SER A 250 -12.36 15.24 5.80
CA SER A 250 -12.18 15.57 7.20
C SER A 250 -12.62 14.37 8.04
N TYR A 251 -11.87 14.02 9.09
CA TYR A 251 -12.17 12.87 9.93
C TYR A 251 -12.32 11.55 9.18
N ASP A 252 -11.28 11.17 8.43
CA ASP A 252 -11.21 9.87 7.75
C ASP A 252 -11.44 8.69 8.72
N SER A 253 -11.03 8.87 9.99
CA SER A 253 -11.31 7.94 11.08
C SER A 253 -12.79 7.67 11.35
N TRP A 254 -13.67 8.63 11.03
CA TRP A 254 -15.13 8.50 11.14
C TRP A 254 -15.80 8.18 9.79
N GLN A 255 -15.39 8.87 8.73
CA GLN A 255 -16.03 8.71 7.42
C GLN A 255 -15.63 7.40 6.75
N ARG A 256 -14.43 6.90 7.02
CA ARG A 256 -13.76 5.83 6.29
C ARG A 256 -13.64 6.17 4.79
N SER A 257 -12.63 5.71 4.14
CA SER A 257 -12.43 6.00 2.72
C SER A 257 -12.21 4.68 1.96
N LYS A 258 -11.02 4.49 1.43
CA LYS A 258 -10.61 3.30 0.67
C LYS A 258 -9.99 2.26 1.61
N ASP A 259 -10.62 1.99 2.74
CA ASP A 259 -10.07 1.10 3.77
C ASP A 259 -9.87 -0.34 3.27
N TYR A 260 -10.56 -0.74 2.19
CA TYR A 260 -10.40 -2.05 1.54
C TYR A 260 -8.97 -2.33 1.05
N TYR A 261 -8.11 -1.31 0.87
CA TYR A 261 -6.67 -1.47 0.62
C TYR A 261 -5.98 -2.02 1.88
N THR A 262 -5.68 -1.16 2.81
CA THR A 262 -4.81 -1.49 3.96
C THR A 262 -5.49 -2.40 4.99
N GLU A 263 -6.81 -2.24 5.26
CA GLU A 263 -7.54 -3.19 6.11
C GLU A 263 -7.62 -4.57 5.42
N GLY A 264 -7.64 -4.58 4.09
CA GLY A 264 -7.54 -5.80 3.28
C GLY A 264 -6.29 -6.64 3.59
N ILE A 265 -5.16 -6.01 3.93
CA ILE A 265 -3.95 -6.74 4.37
C ILE A 265 -4.29 -7.69 5.52
N PHE A 266 -5.02 -7.21 6.52
CA PHE A 266 -5.36 -8.01 7.71
C PHE A 266 -6.43 -9.06 7.41
N VAL A 267 -7.36 -8.79 6.51
CA VAL A 267 -8.34 -9.79 6.03
C VAL A 267 -7.60 -10.94 5.34
N TRP A 268 -6.66 -10.65 4.44
CA TRP A 268 -5.92 -11.69 3.71
C TRP A 268 -4.85 -12.38 4.55
N LEU A 269 -4.25 -11.68 5.52
CA LEU A 269 -3.41 -12.32 6.55
C LEU A 269 -4.23 -13.30 7.41
N ASP A 270 -5.49 -12.96 7.73
CA ASP A 270 -6.39 -13.85 8.46
C ASP A 270 -6.70 -15.10 7.63
N VAL A 271 -6.96 -14.96 6.33
CA VAL A 271 -7.15 -16.07 5.39
C VAL A 271 -5.89 -16.94 5.30
N ASP A 272 -4.69 -16.37 5.07
CA ASP A 272 -3.46 -17.13 4.94
C ASP A 272 -3.13 -17.93 6.21
N THR A 273 -3.20 -17.27 7.36
CA THR A 273 -2.93 -17.94 8.63
C THR A 273 -3.97 -18.99 8.98
N LYS A 274 -5.25 -18.81 8.56
CA LYS A 274 -6.31 -19.82 8.71
C LYS A 274 -6.07 -21.03 7.80
N ILE A 275 -5.65 -20.85 6.56
CA ILE A 275 -5.25 -21.96 5.67
C ILE A 275 -4.11 -22.77 6.32
N ARG A 276 -3.09 -22.08 6.83
CA ARG A 276 -1.95 -22.74 7.51
C ARG A 276 -2.37 -23.51 8.76
N GLU A 277 -3.28 -22.95 9.55
CA GLU A 277 -3.85 -23.62 10.73
C GLU A 277 -4.59 -24.90 10.32
N LEU A 278 -5.55 -24.81 9.39
CA LEU A 278 -6.37 -25.94 8.92
C LEU A 278 -5.53 -27.06 8.30
N THR A 279 -4.46 -26.71 7.61
CA THR A 279 -3.61 -27.66 6.89
C THR A 279 -2.34 -28.05 7.65
N ARG A 280 -2.17 -27.58 8.88
CA ARG A 280 -0.95 -27.78 9.69
C ARG A 280 0.31 -27.32 8.94
N GLY A 281 0.23 -26.16 8.29
CA GLY A 281 1.32 -25.54 7.53
C GLY A 281 1.61 -26.17 6.16
N LYS A 282 0.83 -27.16 5.69
CA LYS A 282 1.06 -27.80 4.38
C LYS A 282 0.60 -26.95 3.21
N ARG A 283 -0.33 -26.04 3.42
CA ARG A 283 -0.88 -25.10 2.42
C ARG A 283 -0.88 -23.68 2.97
N SER A 284 -0.95 -22.73 2.08
CA SER A 284 -0.90 -21.29 2.36
C SER A 284 -1.69 -20.52 1.32
N LEU A 285 -1.74 -19.19 1.45
CA LEU A 285 -2.30 -18.32 0.42
C LEU A 285 -1.46 -18.34 -0.88
N ASP A 286 -0.17 -18.73 -0.83
CA ASP A 286 0.64 -18.97 -2.03
C ASP A 286 0.02 -20.08 -2.91
N ASP A 287 -0.55 -21.13 -2.30
CA ASP A 287 -1.27 -22.20 -3.04
C ASP A 287 -2.55 -21.68 -3.69
N PHE A 288 -3.30 -20.81 -3.00
CA PHE A 288 -4.46 -20.14 -3.58
C PHE A 288 -4.03 -19.24 -4.75
N ALA A 289 -3.01 -18.39 -4.56
CA ALA A 289 -2.53 -17.49 -5.58
C ALA A 289 -2.14 -18.25 -6.86
N ARG A 290 -1.43 -19.36 -6.72
CA ARG A 290 -1.03 -20.21 -7.84
C ARG A 290 -2.23 -20.88 -8.53
N ALA A 291 -3.19 -21.39 -7.76
CA ALA A 291 -4.36 -22.06 -8.30
C ALA A 291 -5.37 -21.08 -8.93
N PHE A 292 -5.47 -19.87 -8.43
CA PHE A 292 -6.48 -18.90 -8.87
C PHE A 292 -5.96 -17.93 -9.94
N TYR A 293 -4.73 -17.45 -9.79
CA TYR A 293 -4.10 -16.50 -10.72
C TYR A 293 -3.11 -17.16 -11.68
N GLY A 294 -2.54 -18.31 -11.31
CA GLY A 294 -1.53 -19.00 -12.10
C GLY A 294 -2.04 -19.86 -13.25
N VAL A 295 -3.35 -19.86 -13.50
CA VAL A 295 -3.98 -20.64 -14.56
C VAL A 295 -3.70 -20.06 -15.94
N GLU A 296 -3.69 -20.90 -16.99
CA GLU A 296 -3.56 -20.48 -18.38
C GLU A 296 -2.31 -19.61 -18.65
N ASP A 297 -1.13 -20.09 -18.24
CA ASP A 297 0.15 -19.38 -18.43
C ASP A 297 0.30 -18.84 -19.86
N GLY A 298 0.66 -17.55 -19.96
CA GLY A 298 0.83 -16.83 -21.24
C GLY A 298 -0.45 -16.21 -21.79
N ARG A 299 -1.62 -16.46 -21.22
CA ARG A 299 -2.86 -15.80 -21.62
C ARG A 299 -2.86 -14.34 -21.19
N ILE A 300 -3.19 -13.44 -22.13
CA ILE A 300 -3.28 -12.00 -21.90
C ILE A 300 -4.73 -11.53 -21.68
N GLU A 301 -5.69 -12.21 -22.36
CA GLU A 301 -7.10 -11.82 -22.25
C GLU A 301 -7.61 -12.04 -20.82
N PRO A 302 -8.38 -11.08 -20.27
CA PRO A 302 -8.92 -11.19 -18.93
C PRO A 302 -9.77 -12.45 -18.74
N LEU A 303 -9.62 -13.08 -17.59
CA LEU A 303 -10.45 -14.15 -17.08
C LEU A 303 -11.18 -13.64 -15.84
N THR A 304 -12.49 -13.39 -15.97
CA THR A 304 -13.29 -12.79 -14.90
C THR A 304 -13.57 -13.76 -13.75
N TYR A 305 -13.91 -13.20 -12.57
CA TYR A 305 -14.31 -13.98 -11.41
C TYR A 305 -15.36 -13.26 -10.57
N THR A 306 -16.08 -14.05 -9.78
CA THR A 306 -17.09 -13.61 -8.80
C THR A 306 -16.63 -13.90 -7.36
N PHE A 307 -17.42 -13.50 -6.38
CA PHE A 307 -17.20 -13.86 -4.97
C PHE A 307 -17.22 -15.39 -4.78
N GLU A 308 -18.14 -16.07 -5.44
CA GLU A 308 -18.29 -17.54 -5.39
C GLU A 308 -17.06 -18.26 -5.94
N ASP A 309 -16.43 -17.72 -6.99
CA ASP A 309 -15.18 -18.27 -7.53
C ASP A 309 -14.02 -18.17 -6.55
N VAL A 310 -13.92 -17.05 -5.82
CA VAL A 310 -12.92 -16.86 -4.75
C VAL A 310 -13.15 -17.88 -3.64
N VAL A 311 -14.39 -18.03 -3.17
CA VAL A 311 -14.77 -19.01 -2.13
C VAL A 311 -14.48 -20.44 -2.58
N ALA A 312 -14.83 -20.79 -3.82
CA ALA A 312 -14.58 -22.12 -4.38
C ALA A 312 -13.08 -22.43 -4.45
N ALA A 313 -12.26 -21.47 -4.88
CA ALA A 313 -10.80 -21.63 -4.94
C ALA A 313 -10.17 -21.78 -3.56
N LEU A 314 -10.62 -21.01 -2.56
CA LEU A 314 -10.19 -21.16 -1.17
C LEU A 314 -10.56 -22.54 -0.61
N ASN A 315 -11.77 -23.04 -0.88
CA ASN A 315 -12.21 -24.37 -0.48
C ASN A 315 -11.40 -25.50 -1.12
N ALA A 316 -10.94 -25.31 -2.35
CA ALA A 316 -10.06 -26.27 -3.03
C ALA A 316 -8.67 -26.35 -2.36
N VAL A 317 -8.18 -25.25 -1.77
CA VAL A 317 -6.91 -25.24 -1.03
C VAL A 317 -7.07 -25.82 0.36
N ALA A 318 -8.09 -25.40 1.09
CA ALA A 318 -8.41 -25.86 2.45
C ALA A 318 -9.92 -25.79 2.67
N PRO A 319 -10.63 -26.90 2.86
CA PRO A 319 -12.07 -26.90 3.11
C PRO A 319 -12.41 -26.14 4.42
N TYR A 320 -13.27 -25.12 4.29
CA TYR A 320 -13.73 -24.30 5.42
C TYR A 320 -14.93 -23.45 4.98
N ASP A 321 -15.69 -22.90 5.92
CA ASP A 321 -16.75 -21.93 5.59
C ASP A 321 -16.17 -20.53 5.31
N TRP A 322 -15.49 -20.43 4.16
CA TRP A 322 -14.87 -19.18 3.73
C TRP A 322 -15.89 -18.09 3.43
N ALA A 323 -17.08 -18.46 2.94
CA ALA A 323 -18.11 -17.48 2.63
C ALA A 323 -18.55 -16.71 3.89
N SER A 324 -18.86 -17.42 4.97
CA SER A 324 -19.25 -16.79 6.23
C SER A 324 -18.09 -16.01 6.86
N MET A 325 -16.87 -16.55 6.83
CA MET A 325 -15.70 -15.85 7.35
C MET A 325 -15.46 -14.52 6.62
N LEU A 326 -15.43 -14.55 5.30
CA LEU A 326 -15.18 -13.34 4.49
C LEU A 326 -16.32 -12.31 4.69
N ARG A 327 -17.59 -12.73 4.65
CA ARG A 327 -18.71 -11.81 4.90
C ARG A 327 -18.64 -11.19 6.30
N ALA A 328 -18.31 -11.97 7.32
CA ALA A 328 -18.14 -11.43 8.67
C ALA A 328 -17.07 -10.33 8.75
N ARG A 329 -15.96 -10.45 7.97
CA ARG A 329 -14.92 -9.41 7.90
C ARG A 329 -15.34 -8.19 7.06
N LEU A 330 -16.06 -8.42 5.98
CA LEU A 330 -16.48 -7.38 5.04
C LEU A 330 -17.67 -6.57 5.53
N GLU A 331 -18.69 -7.25 6.06
CA GLU A 331 -19.99 -6.67 6.42
C GLU A 331 -20.10 -6.33 7.91
N GLY A 332 -19.16 -6.80 8.72
CA GLY A 332 -19.16 -6.60 10.17
C GLY A 332 -19.03 -5.14 10.57
N HIS A 333 -19.78 -4.77 11.61
CA HIS A 333 -19.69 -3.47 12.30
C HIS A 333 -19.20 -3.74 13.73
N GLY A 334 -18.21 -3.05 14.16
CA GLY A 334 -17.73 -3.26 15.53
C GLY A 334 -16.44 -2.48 15.77
N PRO A 335 -16.03 -2.35 17.03
CA PRO A 335 -14.73 -1.77 17.33
C PRO A 335 -13.61 -2.73 16.93
N GLY A 336 -12.45 -2.17 16.65
CA GLY A 336 -11.22 -2.92 16.38
C GLY A 336 -11.05 -3.35 14.92
N ALA A 337 -9.81 -3.59 14.56
CA ALA A 337 -9.41 -4.11 13.25
C ALA A 337 -9.46 -5.65 13.23
N PRO A 338 -9.51 -6.30 12.05
CA PRO A 338 -9.51 -7.77 11.93
C PRO A 338 -8.11 -8.34 12.16
N LEU A 339 -7.59 -8.24 13.39
CA LEU A 339 -6.21 -8.64 13.75
C LEU A 339 -6.05 -10.13 14.12
N ASP A 340 -7.09 -10.96 13.97
CA ASP A 340 -7.03 -12.40 14.29
C ASP A 340 -5.92 -13.12 13.52
N GLY A 341 -5.71 -12.74 12.25
CA GLY A 341 -4.65 -13.27 11.43
C GLY A 341 -3.25 -12.95 11.96
N LEU A 342 -3.08 -11.75 12.52
CA LEU A 342 -1.82 -11.36 13.17
C LEU A 342 -1.57 -12.19 14.43
N ALA A 343 -2.59 -12.37 15.26
CA ALA A 343 -2.51 -13.19 16.48
C ALA A 343 -2.21 -14.66 16.14
N ARG A 344 -2.92 -15.24 15.18
CA ARG A 344 -2.67 -16.59 14.68
C ARG A 344 -1.29 -16.71 14.04
N GLY A 345 -0.81 -15.63 13.42
CA GLY A 345 0.54 -15.46 12.91
C GLY A 345 1.64 -15.44 13.98
N GLY A 346 1.26 -15.44 15.25
CA GLY A 346 2.17 -15.46 16.40
C GLY A 346 2.64 -14.09 16.87
N TRP A 347 1.91 -13.00 16.49
CA TRP A 347 2.26 -11.64 16.85
C TRP A 347 1.03 -10.86 17.32
N ARG A 348 1.25 -9.86 18.16
CA ARG A 348 0.20 -8.95 18.62
C ARG A 348 0.64 -7.50 18.52
N LEU A 349 -0.31 -6.62 18.32
CA LEU A 349 -0.11 -5.19 18.44
C LEU A 349 0.18 -4.84 19.90
N ALA A 350 1.25 -4.09 20.12
CA ALA A 350 1.66 -3.56 21.41
C ALA A 350 2.09 -2.09 21.25
N PHE A 351 2.18 -1.38 22.36
CA PHE A 351 2.59 0.04 22.36
C PHE A 351 3.76 0.24 23.28
N ARG A 352 4.73 1.06 22.84
CA ARG A 352 5.93 1.43 23.59
C ARG A 352 6.09 2.95 23.61
N ASP A 353 6.93 3.44 24.51
CA ASP A 353 7.18 4.88 24.67
C ASP A 353 8.07 5.45 23.53
N GLU A 354 8.72 4.60 22.75
CA GLU A 354 9.63 4.98 21.65
C GLU A 354 9.05 4.62 20.28
N PRO A 355 9.11 5.55 19.29
CA PRO A 355 8.65 5.28 17.93
C PRO A 355 9.56 4.30 17.20
N SER A 356 8.97 3.41 16.41
CA SER A 356 9.72 2.54 15.50
C SER A 356 10.39 3.33 14.37
N PRO A 357 11.38 2.75 13.66
CA PRO A 357 11.97 3.35 12.46
C PRO A 357 10.93 3.80 11.43
N SER A 358 9.91 2.98 11.15
CA SER A 358 8.84 3.31 10.20
C SER A 358 8.01 4.53 10.62
N VAL A 359 7.73 4.71 11.92
CA VAL A 359 7.02 5.90 12.43
C VAL A 359 7.91 7.14 12.30
N LYS A 360 9.20 7.03 12.63
CA LYS A 360 10.16 8.15 12.51
C LYS A 360 10.31 8.62 11.08
N GLU A 361 10.38 7.69 10.14
CA GLU A 361 10.45 7.99 8.72
C GLU A 361 9.19 8.71 8.23
N ALA A 362 7.99 8.17 8.56
CA ALA A 362 6.73 8.80 8.20
C ALA A 362 6.60 10.22 8.77
N ASP A 363 6.92 10.41 10.06
CA ASP A 363 6.92 11.73 10.70
C ASP A 363 7.89 12.72 10.03
N SER A 364 9.03 12.22 9.54
CA SER A 364 10.03 13.05 8.84
C SER A 364 9.55 13.42 7.43
N ALA A 365 9.05 12.46 6.68
CA ALA A 365 8.58 12.67 5.31
C ALA A 365 7.40 13.66 5.25
N ASP A 366 6.43 13.51 6.16
CA ASP A 366 5.25 14.37 6.23
C ASP A 366 5.46 15.67 7.00
N ASN A 367 6.66 15.88 7.55
CA ASN A 367 6.97 17.02 8.44
C ASN A 367 5.99 17.14 9.61
N THR A 368 5.58 16.00 10.16
CA THR A 368 4.58 15.87 11.23
C THR A 368 5.18 15.39 12.54
N ARG A 369 4.33 15.26 13.57
CA ARG A 369 4.65 14.64 14.85
C ARG A 369 3.46 13.81 15.30
N ASN A 370 3.70 12.54 15.46
CA ASN A 370 2.67 11.54 15.69
C ASN A 370 2.31 11.42 17.17
N PHE A 371 1.11 11.86 17.53
CA PHE A 371 0.45 11.58 18.80
C PHE A 371 -0.87 10.82 18.59
N LEU A 372 -1.06 10.21 17.41
CA LEU A 372 -2.31 9.51 17.06
C LEU A 372 -2.63 8.38 18.03
N TYR A 373 -1.62 7.65 18.47
CA TYR A 373 -1.83 6.49 19.34
C TYR A 373 -1.83 6.84 20.84
N SER A 374 -1.47 8.07 21.19
CA SER A 374 -1.58 8.61 22.55
C SER A 374 -2.86 9.44 22.68
N LEU A 375 -2.90 10.55 22.01
CA LEU A 375 -3.98 11.54 22.11
C LEU A 375 -5.03 11.43 21.01
N GLY A 376 -4.72 10.74 19.92
CA GLY A 376 -5.53 10.71 18.69
C GLY A 376 -5.35 11.94 17.81
N VAL A 377 -4.15 12.53 17.77
CA VAL A 377 -3.87 13.72 16.96
C VAL A 377 -2.50 13.66 16.25
N MET A 378 -2.47 14.11 15.00
CA MET A 378 -1.26 14.38 14.25
C MET A 378 -1.01 15.89 14.21
N LEU A 379 0.19 16.31 14.57
CA LEU A 379 0.57 17.72 14.60
C LEU A 379 1.71 17.99 13.60
N GLY A 380 1.64 19.11 12.90
CA GLY A 380 2.79 19.67 12.20
C GLY A 380 3.86 20.16 13.19
N LYS A 381 5.07 20.40 12.70
CA LYS A 381 6.17 20.97 13.53
C LYS A 381 5.80 22.33 14.15
N ASP A 382 4.93 23.07 13.47
CA ASP A 382 4.39 24.37 13.90
C ASP A 382 3.18 24.25 14.86
N GLY A 383 2.80 23.03 15.24
CA GLY A 383 1.65 22.75 16.09
C GLY A 383 0.30 22.72 15.37
N LYS A 384 0.28 22.87 14.03
CA LYS A 384 -0.95 22.77 13.25
C LYS A 384 -1.51 21.35 13.30
N VAL A 385 -2.81 21.25 13.59
CA VAL A 385 -3.52 19.97 13.63
C VAL A 385 -3.82 19.51 12.19
N GLY A 386 -3.24 18.37 11.82
CA GLY A 386 -3.45 17.74 10.50
C GLY A 386 -4.55 16.69 10.52
N GLU A 387 -4.53 15.80 11.50
CA GLU A 387 -5.48 14.71 11.67
C GLU A 387 -5.92 14.58 13.12
N VAL A 388 -7.18 14.23 13.33
CA VAL A 388 -7.73 13.90 14.65
C VAL A 388 -8.56 12.63 14.54
N PHE A 389 -8.30 11.64 15.38
CA PHE A 389 -9.14 10.46 15.46
C PHE A 389 -10.46 10.80 16.16
N TRP A 390 -11.56 10.40 15.55
CA TRP A 390 -12.90 10.59 16.09
C TRP A 390 -13.03 9.90 17.46
N ASP A 391 -13.70 10.53 18.41
CA ASP A 391 -13.89 10.08 19.80
C ASP A 391 -12.59 9.98 20.64
N SER A 392 -11.43 10.40 20.11
CA SER A 392 -10.17 10.40 20.85
C SER A 392 -10.12 11.47 21.96
N VAL A 393 -9.06 11.42 22.77
CA VAL A 393 -8.79 12.46 23.80
C VAL A 393 -8.71 13.85 23.19
N ALA A 394 -7.96 13.98 22.08
CA ALA A 394 -7.84 15.26 21.37
C ALA A 394 -9.18 15.74 20.79
N PHE A 395 -9.97 14.84 20.20
CA PHE A 395 -11.30 15.15 19.68
C PHE A 395 -12.22 15.68 20.78
N LYS A 396 -12.28 14.99 21.92
CA LYS A 396 -13.11 15.39 23.08
C LYS A 396 -12.67 16.70 23.72
N ALA A 397 -11.40 17.01 23.63
CA ALA A 397 -10.85 18.30 24.08
C ALA A 397 -11.09 19.45 23.06
N GLY A 398 -11.75 19.17 21.91
CA GLY A 398 -12.08 20.18 20.92
C GLY A 398 -10.99 20.48 19.89
N LEU A 399 -9.94 19.65 19.79
CA LEU A 399 -9.00 19.75 18.68
C LEU A 399 -9.66 19.28 17.40
N ALA A 400 -9.42 20.03 16.33
CA ALA A 400 -9.96 19.75 15.00
C ALA A 400 -8.90 20.03 13.92
N PRO A 401 -8.95 19.35 12.76
CA PRO A 401 -8.09 19.68 11.63
C PRO A 401 -8.16 21.18 11.29
N GLY A 402 -6.99 21.80 11.14
CA GLY A 402 -6.86 23.24 10.87
C GLY A 402 -6.70 24.14 12.11
N THR A 403 -6.95 23.64 13.32
CA THR A 403 -6.57 24.34 14.54
C THR A 403 -5.06 24.27 14.77
N THR A 404 -4.53 25.10 15.66
CA THR A 404 -3.09 25.13 15.98
C THR A 404 -2.89 25.06 17.48
N VAL A 405 -2.06 24.14 17.96
CA VAL A 405 -1.57 24.12 19.34
C VAL A 405 -0.48 25.18 19.47
N VAL A 406 -0.75 26.24 20.26
CA VAL A 406 0.13 27.39 20.43
C VAL A 406 1.05 27.23 21.62
N ALA A 407 0.53 26.65 22.71
CA ALA A 407 1.31 26.43 23.94
C ALA A 407 0.93 25.14 24.64
N VAL A 408 1.83 24.60 25.43
CA VAL A 408 1.68 23.47 26.35
C VAL A 408 2.04 23.91 27.73
N ASN A 409 1.14 23.77 28.69
CA ASN A 409 1.31 24.20 30.11
C ASN A 409 1.89 25.62 30.21
N GLY A 410 1.28 26.57 29.46
CA GLY A 410 1.66 28.00 29.48
C GLY A 410 2.97 28.36 28.74
N LYS A 411 3.66 27.39 28.12
CA LYS A 411 4.89 27.62 27.35
C LYS A 411 4.64 27.36 25.85
N ALA A 412 5.27 28.14 24.97
CA ALA A 412 5.12 27.97 23.51
C ALA A 412 5.30 26.51 23.07
N TYR A 413 4.48 26.08 22.15
CA TYR A 413 4.50 24.68 21.65
C TYR A 413 5.89 24.31 21.12
N THR A 414 6.34 23.17 21.53
CA THR A 414 7.32 22.35 20.82
C THR A 414 6.91 20.89 20.99
N HIS A 415 7.26 20.06 20.02
CA HIS A 415 7.01 18.62 20.10
C HIS A 415 7.53 18.02 21.43
N GLY A 416 8.77 18.32 21.79
CA GLY A 416 9.37 17.84 23.04
C GLY A 416 8.61 18.27 24.30
N ARG A 417 8.09 19.49 24.34
CA ARG A 417 7.27 19.93 25.49
C ARG A 417 6.00 19.15 25.67
N LEU A 418 5.33 18.83 24.56
CA LEU A 418 4.14 17.98 24.64
C LEU A 418 4.51 16.56 25.07
N GLN A 419 5.59 15.99 24.55
CA GLN A 419 6.08 14.68 25.00
C GLN A 419 6.42 14.69 26.50
N ASP A 420 7.14 15.71 26.99
CA ASP A 420 7.51 15.83 28.39
C ASP A 420 6.29 16.00 29.30
N ALA A 421 5.28 16.78 28.87
CA ALA A 421 4.02 16.93 29.59
C ALA A 421 3.28 15.59 29.71
N LEU A 422 3.19 14.80 28.62
CA LEU A 422 2.56 13.49 28.65
C LEU A 422 3.32 12.48 29.51
N LYS A 423 4.64 12.51 29.49
CA LYS A 423 5.48 11.68 30.38
C LYS A 423 5.29 12.06 31.84
N ALA A 424 5.24 13.37 32.16
CA ALA A 424 4.99 13.88 33.50
C ALA A 424 3.59 13.49 34.00
N ALA A 425 2.55 13.63 33.16
CA ALA A 425 1.19 13.27 33.52
C ALA A 425 1.01 11.74 33.74
N LYS A 426 1.82 10.90 33.07
CA LYS A 426 1.88 9.46 33.34
C LYS A 426 2.52 9.16 34.70
N ALA A 427 3.57 9.90 35.06
CA ALA A 427 4.28 9.72 36.35
C ALA A 427 3.48 10.26 37.54
N ASP A 428 2.78 11.36 37.38
CA ASP A 428 1.86 11.93 38.36
C ASP A 428 0.55 12.40 37.73
N PRO A 429 -0.54 11.63 37.91
CA PRO A 429 -1.85 11.94 37.32
C PRO A 429 -2.47 13.27 37.79
N LYS A 430 -1.90 13.93 38.79
CA LYS A 430 -2.33 15.26 39.24
C LYS A 430 -1.78 16.40 38.38
N LEU A 431 -0.74 16.12 37.60
CA LEU A 431 -0.15 17.12 36.71
C LEU A 431 -1.03 17.31 35.49
N PRO A 432 -1.48 18.54 35.19
CA PRO A 432 -2.32 18.79 34.03
C PRO A 432 -1.50 18.74 32.74
N THR A 433 -2.13 18.32 31.65
CA THR A 433 -1.65 18.63 30.29
C THR A 433 -2.63 19.61 29.66
N GLU A 434 -2.29 20.90 29.75
CA GLU A 434 -3.11 21.99 29.20
C GLU A 434 -2.55 22.46 27.87
N LEU A 435 -3.41 22.66 26.88
CA LEU A 435 -3.06 23.21 25.58
C LEU A 435 -3.77 24.54 25.37
N LEU A 436 -3.01 25.58 25.00
CA LEU A 436 -3.56 26.79 24.40
C LEU A 436 -3.72 26.49 22.89
N ILE A 437 -4.94 26.49 22.39
CA ILE A 437 -5.25 26.25 20.97
C ILE A 437 -5.79 27.52 20.33
N ARG A 438 -5.46 27.69 19.04
CA ARG A 438 -6.00 28.74 18.19
C ARG A 438 -6.89 28.13 17.13
N SER A 439 -8.11 28.61 17.00
CA SER A 439 -9.05 28.28 15.94
C SER A 439 -9.47 29.59 15.27
N ALA A 440 -9.08 29.77 14.00
CA ALA A 440 -9.17 31.05 13.29
C ALA A 440 -8.50 32.21 14.08
N ASP A 441 -9.26 33.15 14.57
CA ASP A 441 -8.85 34.35 15.35
C ASP A 441 -9.05 34.17 16.87
N SER A 442 -9.59 33.05 17.30
CA SER A 442 -9.94 32.79 18.70
C SER A 442 -8.96 31.86 19.38
N PHE A 443 -8.72 32.10 20.67
CA PHE A 443 -7.86 31.26 21.51
C PHE A 443 -8.70 30.64 22.64
N SER A 444 -8.40 29.40 22.96
CA SER A 444 -8.98 28.71 24.12
C SER A 444 -7.96 27.78 24.76
N THR A 445 -8.08 27.63 26.07
CA THR A 445 -7.30 26.64 26.83
C THR A 445 -8.14 25.39 27.00
N VAL A 446 -7.56 24.23 26.67
CA VAL A 446 -8.19 22.92 26.83
C VAL A 446 -7.30 22.04 27.68
N SER A 447 -7.91 21.22 28.54
CA SER A 447 -7.21 20.24 29.36
C SER A 447 -7.39 18.85 28.77
N LEU A 448 -6.29 18.10 28.68
CA LEU A 448 -6.30 16.71 28.22
C LEU A 448 -6.37 15.77 29.41
N ASP A 449 -7.44 15.00 29.50
CA ASP A 449 -7.57 13.90 30.47
C ASP A 449 -6.90 12.65 29.89
N TYR A 450 -5.56 12.60 30.01
CA TYR A 450 -4.73 11.52 29.48
C TYR A 450 -3.49 11.28 30.31
N HIS A 451 -3.31 10.03 30.78
CA HIS A 451 -2.25 9.65 31.72
C HIS A 451 -1.49 8.38 31.30
N ASP A 452 -1.67 7.87 30.06
CA ASP A 452 -0.99 6.64 29.60
C ASP A 452 0.41 6.91 29.02
N GLY A 453 0.81 8.17 28.90
CA GLY A 453 2.12 8.55 28.34
C GLY A 453 2.21 8.44 26.83
N LEU A 454 3.43 8.29 26.31
CA LEU A 454 3.63 8.11 24.88
C LEU A 454 3.29 6.66 24.48
N ARG A 455 2.68 6.52 23.29
CA ARG A 455 2.32 5.23 22.73
C ARG A 455 2.69 5.21 21.26
N TYR A 456 3.56 4.28 20.88
CA TYR A 456 3.94 4.01 19.50
C TYR A 456 3.76 2.53 19.20
N PRO A 457 3.21 2.16 18.02
CA PRO A 457 2.88 0.79 17.70
C PRO A 457 4.12 -0.06 17.43
N HIS A 458 4.10 -1.28 17.93
CA HIS A 458 5.07 -2.34 17.70
C HIS A 458 4.35 -3.67 17.58
N LEU A 459 4.97 -4.66 16.91
CA LEU A 459 4.53 -6.03 17.02
C LEU A 459 5.39 -6.78 18.06
N GLU A 460 4.73 -7.52 18.92
CA GLU A 460 5.36 -8.38 19.90
C GLU A 460 5.03 -9.84 19.66
N ARG A 461 6.02 -10.71 19.84
CA ARG A 461 5.80 -12.16 19.77
C ARG A 461 4.82 -12.62 20.84
N ILE A 462 3.90 -13.50 20.46
CA ILE A 462 3.07 -14.25 21.38
C ILE A 462 3.85 -15.54 21.71
N GLU A 463 4.27 -15.65 22.96
CA GLU A 463 5.03 -16.82 23.41
C GLU A 463 4.28 -18.14 23.16
N LYS A 464 5.02 -19.19 22.84
CA LYS A 464 4.50 -20.55 22.59
C LYS A 464 3.55 -20.66 21.38
N THR A 465 3.37 -19.62 20.58
CA THR A 465 2.62 -19.65 19.33
C THR A 465 3.58 -19.83 18.14
N PRO A 466 3.24 -20.62 17.10
CA PRO A 466 4.05 -20.70 15.89
C PRO A 466 4.28 -19.33 15.26
N ASP A 467 5.48 -19.09 14.73
CA ASP A 467 5.81 -17.85 14.03
C ASP A 467 5.45 -17.96 12.54
N LEU A 468 4.14 -17.89 12.25
CA LEU A 468 3.66 -18.00 10.88
C LEU A 468 3.95 -16.71 10.09
N LEU A 469 3.88 -15.53 10.74
CA LEU A 469 4.15 -14.27 10.06
C LEU A 469 5.59 -14.25 9.50
N SER A 470 6.60 -14.58 10.31
CA SER A 470 7.98 -14.64 9.81
C SER A 470 8.14 -15.67 8.69
N SER A 471 7.43 -16.81 8.77
CA SER A 471 7.43 -17.81 7.69
C SER A 471 6.79 -17.32 6.40
N ILE A 472 5.73 -16.50 6.47
CA ILE A 472 5.08 -15.87 5.32
C ILE A 472 6.05 -14.93 4.60
N LEU A 473 6.79 -14.14 5.36
CA LEU A 473 7.68 -13.09 4.87
C LEU A 473 9.03 -13.59 4.35
N GLN A 474 9.37 -14.87 4.55
CA GLN A 474 10.66 -15.43 4.09
C GLN A 474 10.71 -15.60 2.57
N PRO A 475 11.86 -15.32 1.92
CA PRO A 475 12.08 -15.57 0.50
C PRO A 475 11.73 -16.99 0.08
N ARG A 476 11.14 -17.17 -1.09
CA ARG A 476 10.87 -18.46 -1.74
C ARG A 476 11.94 -18.79 -2.78
N LEU A 477 12.54 -17.77 -3.39
CA LEU A 477 13.66 -17.98 -4.30
C LEU A 477 14.87 -18.50 -3.53
N ARG A 478 15.49 -19.56 -4.07
CA ARG A 478 16.79 -20.02 -3.56
C ARG A 478 17.82 -18.92 -3.79
N GLN A 479 18.47 -18.46 -2.75
CA GLN A 479 19.61 -17.56 -2.91
C GLN A 479 20.69 -18.29 -3.73
N PRO A 480 21.31 -17.62 -4.73
CA PRO A 480 22.47 -18.18 -5.39
C PRO A 480 23.50 -18.49 -4.30
N THR A 481 23.96 -19.73 -4.24
CA THR A 481 25.05 -20.12 -3.36
C THR A 481 26.29 -19.32 -3.78
N VAL A 482 26.63 -18.29 -3.01
CA VAL A 482 27.91 -17.61 -3.16
C VAL A 482 28.96 -18.67 -2.86
N LYS A 483 29.56 -19.24 -3.91
CA LYS A 483 30.78 -20.04 -3.75
C LYS A 483 31.82 -19.07 -3.20
N LYS A 484 32.20 -19.28 -1.92
CA LYS A 484 33.34 -18.63 -1.28
C LYS A 484 34.63 -18.99 -2.00
#